data_6c96a46e842ff7af7d34d4d4a8e21229
#
_entry.id   6c96a46e842ff7af7d34d4d4a8e21229
#
_cell.length_a   1.000
_cell.length_b   1.000
_cell.length_c   1.000
_cell.angle_alpha   90.00
_cell.angle_beta   90.00
_cell.angle_gamma   90.00
#
_symmetry.space_group_name_H-M   'P 1'
#
loop_
_entity.id
_entity.type
_entity.pdbx_description
1 polymer ?
#
loop_
_entity_poly.entity_id
_entity_poly.type
_entity_poly.pdbx_seq_one_letter_code
_entity_poly.pdbx_strand_id
1 'polypeptide(L)'
;MSKDYKKIARTVISTEIDGLRKLRKSINSSFNKAVELILKAKNAKIIFCGMGKSGLIAQKASSTMSSISIPSFFIEGGNFSHGDSGSVTSRDVMCIYSNSGETNEIKKVIAYCTKIGTKIISICQKKNSTLSKASDVNILVPASKEAGLPLLPTTSTTSFLAISDALAVALLNKKKFSLYDFKLRHQEGSIGKLLTYAEDLMIKNKNKLPLINENNKLSKGIKVMNKCKLGTLIALNSTGHLTGVISDGDIRRASKKDLKNIKVKDLMTKNPITVGQNTLATKCLALMQNKKITKLIVSSSSGKKIRVLGIISIHNILQADIK
;
A
#
# COMPACT_ATOMS: atom_id res chain seq x y z
N MET A 1 -1.28 44.77 21.92
CA MET A 1 -2.36 43.77 21.67
C MET A 1 -1.71 42.46 21.29
N SER A 2 -1.80 41.44 22.15
CA SER A 2 -1.34 40.07 21.80
C SER A 2 -2.13 39.59 20.61
N LYS A 3 -1.46 39.30 19.49
CA LYS A 3 -2.10 38.70 18.30
C LYS A 3 -2.49 37.28 18.66
N ASP A 4 -3.78 36.97 18.69
CA ASP A 4 -4.27 35.63 18.91
C ASP A 4 -4.08 34.79 17.62
N TYR A 5 -2.89 34.27 17.46
CA TYR A 5 -2.54 33.40 16.31
C TYR A 5 -3.41 32.13 16.21
N LYS A 6 -3.96 31.62 17.32
CA LYS A 6 -4.90 30.49 17.33
C LYS A 6 -6.19 30.86 16.61
N LYS A 7 -6.69 32.11 16.80
CA LYS A 7 -7.89 32.58 16.09
C LYS A 7 -7.63 32.68 14.58
N ILE A 8 -6.45 33.14 14.18
CA ILE A 8 -6.07 33.20 12.77
C ILE A 8 -6.05 31.80 12.18
N ALA A 9 -5.37 30.84 12.83
CA ALA A 9 -5.29 29.46 12.38
C ALA A 9 -6.68 28.82 12.21
N ARG A 10 -7.58 29.00 13.19
CA ARG A 10 -8.96 28.51 13.11
C ARG A 10 -9.73 29.13 11.94
N THR A 11 -9.55 30.41 11.69
CA THR A 11 -10.19 31.11 10.56
C THR A 11 -9.71 30.57 9.22
N VAL A 12 -8.40 30.36 9.05
CA VAL A 12 -7.81 29.76 7.84
C VAL A 12 -8.43 28.37 7.58
N ILE A 13 -8.39 27.49 8.57
CA ILE A 13 -8.92 26.13 8.44
C ILE A 13 -10.42 26.16 8.12
N SER A 14 -11.21 27.04 8.77
CA SER A 14 -12.64 27.17 8.49
C SER A 14 -12.91 27.59 7.05
N THR A 15 -12.11 28.53 6.51
CA THR A 15 -12.24 28.98 5.12
C THR A 15 -11.94 27.83 4.14
N GLU A 16 -10.91 27.04 4.41
CA GLU A 16 -10.57 25.87 3.59
C GLU A 16 -11.63 24.78 3.66
N ILE A 17 -12.21 24.53 4.84
CA ILE A 17 -13.34 23.60 5.02
C ILE A 17 -14.53 24.02 4.15
N ASP A 18 -14.85 25.32 4.09
CA ASP A 18 -15.93 25.80 3.25
C ASP A 18 -15.62 25.64 1.75
N GLY A 19 -14.38 25.82 1.33
CA GLY A 19 -13.90 25.49 0.00
C GLY A 19 -14.09 24.01 -0.34
N LEU A 20 -13.71 23.12 0.56
CA LEU A 20 -13.89 21.65 0.41
C LEU A 20 -15.37 21.25 0.40
N ARG A 21 -16.23 21.90 1.16
CA ARG A 21 -17.69 21.69 1.11
C ARG A 21 -18.26 22.04 -0.26
N LYS A 22 -17.83 23.17 -0.85
CA LYS A 22 -18.21 23.56 -2.22
C LYS A 22 -17.69 22.54 -3.23
N LEU A 23 -16.43 22.12 -3.13
CA LEU A 23 -15.84 21.11 -4.01
C LEU A 23 -16.65 19.82 -3.95
N ARG A 24 -16.96 19.30 -2.76
CA ARG A 24 -17.76 18.08 -2.61
C ARG A 24 -19.10 18.14 -3.35
N LYS A 25 -19.79 19.29 -3.27
CA LYS A 25 -21.08 19.50 -3.96
C LYS A 25 -20.94 19.60 -5.48
N SER A 26 -19.78 20.00 -5.99
CA SER A 26 -19.54 20.20 -7.44
C SER A 26 -19.11 18.92 -8.16
N ILE A 27 -18.81 17.83 -7.45
CA ILE A 27 -18.44 16.54 -8.06
C ILE A 27 -19.59 16.05 -8.96
N ASN A 28 -19.28 15.81 -10.21
CA ASN A 28 -20.25 15.43 -11.24
C ASN A 28 -19.67 14.35 -12.18
N SER A 29 -20.34 14.10 -13.31
CA SER A 29 -19.94 13.08 -14.29
C SER A 29 -18.55 13.29 -14.90
N SER A 30 -18.02 14.52 -14.92
CA SER A 30 -16.63 14.78 -15.39
C SER A 30 -15.60 14.03 -14.55
N PHE A 31 -15.83 13.88 -13.24
CA PHE A 31 -14.95 13.09 -12.39
C PHE A 31 -14.91 11.62 -12.84
N ASN A 32 -16.06 11.02 -13.10
CA ASN A 32 -16.12 9.64 -13.61
C ASN A 32 -15.43 9.52 -14.98
N LYS A 33 -15.65 10.48 -15.88
CA LYS A 33 -14.97 10.51 -17.19
C LYS A 33 -13.46 10.58 -17.06
N ALA A 34 -12.93 11.35 -16.11
CA ALA A 34 -11.49 11.41 -15.85
C ALA A 34 -10.94 10.06 -15.35
N VAL A 35 -11.63 9.40 -14.41
CA VAL A 35 -11.27 8.05 -13.95
C VAL A 35 -11.24 7.06 -15.10
N GLU A 36 -12.30 7.05 -15.93
CA GLU A 36 -12.40 6.15 -17.08
C GLU A 36 -11.32 6.42 -18.14
N LEU A 37 -11.03 7.68 -18.41
CA LEU A 37 -9.99 8.07 -19.36
C LEU A 37 -8.63 7.52 -18.93
N ILE A 38 -8.27 7.68 -17.67
CA ILE A 38 -7.03 7.13 -17.09
C ILE A 38 -7.01 5.60 -17.16
N LEU A 39 -8.12 4.93 -16.83
CA LEU A 39 -8.20 3.45 -16.87
C LEU A 39 -8.11 2.87 -18.27
N LYS A 40 -8.61 3.60 -19.28
CA LYS A 40 -8.53 3.22 -20.70
C LYS A 40 -7.15 3.42 -21.31
N ALA A 41 -6.32 4.25 -20.74
CA ALA A 41 -4.97 4.55 -21.21
C ALA A 41 -4.00 3.39 -20.92
N LYS A 42 -4.18 2.26 -21.63
CA LYS A 42 -3.34 1.07 -21.47
C LYS A 42 -1.92 1.33 -21.98
N ASN A 43 -0.91 0.90 -21.23
CA ASN A 43 0.52 1.08 -21.54
C ASN A 43 0.91 2.55 -21.75
N ALA A 44 0.21 3.47 -21.12
CA ALA A 44 0.44 4.89 -21.16
C ALA A 44 0.88 5.41 -19.78
N LYS A 45 1.46 6.58 -19.77
CA LYS A 45 1.82 7.33 -18.56
C LYS A 45 0.76 8.40 -18.31
N ILE A 46 0.53 8.69 -17.04
CA ILE A 46 -0.28 9.83 -16.63
C ILE A 46 0.70 10.94 -16.23
N ILE A 47 0.75 11.97 -17.03
CA ILE A 47 1.72 13.06 -16.87
C ILE A 47 1.00 14.22 -16.19
N PHE A 48 1.52 14.62 -15.05
CA PHE A 48 1.00 15.73 -14.28
C PHE A 48 1.78 17.00 -14.59
N CYS A 49 1.09 18.10 -14.81
CA CYS A 49 1.70 19.37 -15.15
C CYS A 49 1.05 20.54 -14.43
N GLY A 50 1.82 21.54 -14.09
CA GLY A 50 1.34 22.76 -13.45
C GLY A 50 2.49 23.75 -13.24
N MET A 51 2.15 24.96 -12.77
CA MET A 51 3.08 26.03 -12.45
C MET A 51 2.99 26.45 -11.00
N GLY A 52 4.13 26.77 -10.39
CA GLY A 52 4.20 27.31 -9.02
C GLY A 52 3.48 26.42 -8.00
N LYS A 53 2.55 26.97 -7.20
CA LYS A 53 1.83 26.22 -6.17
C LYS A 53 0.93 25.13 -6.77
N SER A 54 0.29 25.36 -7.92
CA SER A 54 -0.48 24.34 -8.62
C SER A 54 0.41 23.21 -9.11
N GLY A 55 1.64 23.52 -9.55
CA GLY A 55 2.65 22.54 -9.94
C GLY A 55 3.07 21.63 -8.78
N LEU A 56 3.29 22.20 -7.58
CA LEU A 56 3.61 21.41 -6.38
C LEU A 56 2.49 20.40 -6.02
N ILE A 57 1.22 20.80 -6.18
CA ILE A 57 0.10 19.87 -5.99
C ILE A 57 0.06 18.81 -7.07
N ALA A 58 0.29 19.17 -8.33
CA ALA A 58 0.39 18.23 -9.45
C ALA A 58 1.52 17.20 -9.24
N GLN A 59 2.68 17.65 -8.73
CA GLN A 59 3.79 16.79 -8.37
C GLN A 59 3.42 15.78 -7.27
N LYS A 60 2.74 16.26 -6.21
CA LYS A 60 2.23 15.36 -5.15
C LYS A 60 1.24 14.34 -5.71
N ALA A 61 0.32 14.76 -6.57
CA ALA A 61 -0.65 13.88 -7.20
C ALA A 61 0.04 12.79 -8.04
N SER A 62 1.03 13.15 -8.84
CA SER A 62 1.87 12.22 -9.61
C SER A 62 2.53 11.17 -8.72
N SER A 63 3.16 11.58 -7.63
CA SER A 63 3.79 10.68 -6.65
C SER A 63 2.77 9.72 -6.05
N THR A 64 1.59 10.21 -5.67
CA THR A 64 0.49 9.37 -5.14
C THR A 64 0.02 8.34 -6.18
N MET A 65 -0.15 8.73 -7.44
CA MET A 65 -0.53 7.80 -8.51
C MET A 65 0.52 6.70 -8.74
N SER A 66 1.79 7.06 -8.74
CA SER A 66 2.89 6.09 -8.86
C SER A 66 2.87 5.07 -7.72
N SER A 67 2.57 5.52 -6.49
CA SER A 67 2.50 4.64 -5.31
C SER A 67 1.38 3.59 -5.38
N ILE A 68 0.35 3.84 -6.18
CA ILE A 68 -0.77 2.91 -6.44
C ILE A 68 -0.67 2.20 -7.81
N SER A 69 0.54 2.09 -8.36
CA SER A 69 0.81 1.39 -9.63
C SER A 69 0.14 1.98 -10.86
N ILE A 70 -0.01 3.29 -10.87
CA ILE A 70 -0.34 4.05 -12.07
C ILE A 70 0.94 4.74 -12.54
N PRO A 71 1.55 4.32 -13.66
CA PRO A 71 2.77 4.95 -14.16
C PRO A 71 2.57 6.45 -14.35
N SER A 72 3.22 7.25 -13.53
CA SER A 72 3.01 8.70 -13.50
C SER A 72 4.31 9.44 -13.20
N PHE A 73 4.44 10.63 -13.76
CA PHE A 73 5.50 11.56 -13.41
C PHE A 73 5.01 13.00 -13.59
N PHE A 74 5.76 13.94 -13.07
CA PHE A 74 5.47 15.37 -13.11
C PHE A 74 6.41 16.09 -14.08
N ILE A 75 5.87 17.01 -14.86
CA ILE A 75 6.62 17.98 -15.66
C ILE A 75 6.19 19.38 -15.23
N GLU A 76 7.16 20.22 -14.86
CA GLU A 76 6.86 21.62 -14.64
C GLU A 76 6.56 22.33 -15.96
N GLY A 77 5.47 23.09 -16.02
CA GLY A 77 5.06 23.75 -17.26
C GLY A 77 6.13 24.71 -17.85
N GLY A 78 6.96 25.31 -17.00
CA GLY A 78 8.09 26.13 -17.42
C GLY A 78 9.16 25.34 -18.19
N ASN A 79 9.50 24.15 -17.74
CA ASN A 79 10.52 23.30 -18.34
C ASN A 79 10.04 22.55 -19.59
N PHE A 80 8.72 22.50 -19.78
CA PHE A 80 8.11 21.72 -20.88
C PHE A 80 8.68 22.09 -22.26
N SER A 81 8.92 23.37 -22.51
CA SER A 81 9.46 23.89 -23.76
C SER A 81 10.97 23.71 -23.91
N HIS A 82 11.65 23.22 -22.88
CA HIS A 82 13.12 23.05 -22.84
C HIS A 82 13.55 21.59 -22.99
N GLY A 83 12.73 20.77 -23.66
CA GLY A 83 13.04 19.39 -23.98
C GLY A 83 12.17 18.34 -23.29
N ASP A 84 11.55 18.63 -22.13
CA ASP A 84 10.73 17.69 -21.37
C ASP A 84 9.50 17.22 -22.14
N SER A 85 9.02 18.01 -23.12
CA SER A 85 7.95 17.62 -24.05
C SER A 85 8.25 16.33 -24.83
N GLY A 86 9.53 16.02 -25.06
CA GLY A 86 9.96 14.77 -25.73
C GLY A 86 9.58 13.49 -24.97
N SER A 87 9.28 13.59 -23.69
CA SER A 87 8.83 12.45 -22.87
C SER A 87 7.32 12.15 -23.00
N VAL A 88 6.56 13.01 -23.69
CA VAL A 88 5.11 12.94 -23.88
C VAL A 88 4.75 12.31 -25.22
N THR A 89 3.85 11.35 -25.23
CA THR A 89 3.37 10.69 -26.45
C THR A 89 1.86 10.82 -26.61
N SER A 90 1.34 10.58 -27.80
CA SER A 90 -0.10 10.59 -28.09
C SER A 90 -0.91 9.57 -27.29
N ARG A 91 -0.27 8.54 -26.73
CA ARG A 91 -0.91 7.51 -25.90
C ARG A 91 -1.09 7.94 -24.44
N ASP A 92 -0.31 8.92 -24.01
CA ASP A 92 -0.30 9.39 -22.61
C ASP A 92 -1.55 10.24 -22.31
N VAL A 93 -1.78 10.46 -21.02
CA VAL A 93 -2.83 11.40 -20.55
C VAL A 93 -2.14 12.50 -19.77
N MET A 94 -2.36 13.74 -20.19
CA MET A 94 -1.84 14.93 -19.53
C MET A 94 -2.86 15.48 -18.53
N CYS A 95 -2.53 15.49 -17.24
CA CYS A 95 -3.32 16.10 -16.18
C CYS A 95 -2.76 17.49 -15.84
N ILE A 96 -3.46 18.56 -16.24
CA ILE A 96 -2.96 19.94 -16.10
C ILE A 96 -3.68 20.66 -14.97
N TYR A 97 -2.91 21.21 -14.05
CA TYR A 97 -3.36 21.98 -12.89
C TYR A 97 -3.09 23.47 -13.10
N SER A 98 -4.14 24.25 -13.15
CA SER A 98 -4.01 25.71 -13.25
C SER A 98 -5.25 26.42 -12.72
N ASN A 99 -5.07 27.33 -11.77
CA ASN A 99 -6.20 28.08 -11.19
C ASN A 99 -6.93 28.91 -12.25
N SER A 100 -6.20 29.68 -13.04
CA SER A 100 -6.75 30.54 -14.11
C SER A 100 -6.98 29.78 -15.41
N GLY A 101 -6.18 28.74 -15.70
CA GLY A 101 -6.17 28.05 -16.99
C GLY A 101 -5.64 28.91 -18.15
N GLU A 102 -4.96 30.04 -17.85
CA GLU A 102 -4.53 31.06 -18.82
C GLU A 102 -3.03 31.33 -18.82
N THR A 103 -2.25 30.67 -17.97
CA THR A 103 -0.80 30.85 -17.87
C THR A 103 -0.11 30.54 -19.20
N ASN A 104 0.81 31.37 -19.64
CA ASN A 104 1.44 31.22 -20.98
C ASN A 104 2.16 29.89 -21.17
N GLU A 105 2.85 29.43 -20.13
CA GLU A 105 3.54 28.12 -20.13
C GLU A 105 2.51 26.99 -20.32
N ILE A 106 1.38 27.06 -19.64
CA ILE A 106 0.30 26.07 -19.79
C ILE A 106 -0.29 26.08 -21.19
N LYS A 107 -0.45 27.26 -21.81
CA LYS A 107 -0.90 27.37 -23.22
C LYS A 107 0.05 26.66 -24.19
N LYS A 108 1.38 26.73 -23.94
CA LYS A 108 2.36 25.98 -24.74
C LYS A 108 2.21 24.46 -24.57
N VAL A 109 2.01 24.01 -23.33
CA VAL A 109 1.72 22.58 -23.04
C VAL A 109 0.45 22.13 -23.79
N ILE A 110 -0.62 22.90 -23.72
CA ILE A 110 -1.88 22.60 -24.42
C ILE A 110 -1.66 22.50 -25.93
N ALA A 111 -1.00 23.48 -26.53
CA ALA A 111 -0.73 23.51 -27.96
C ALA A 111 0.05 22.27 -28.42
N TYR A 112 1.07 21.87 -27.69
CA TYR A 112 1.83 20.66 -27.97
C TYR A 112 0.99 19.40 -27.86
N CYS A 113 0.26 19.21 -26.73
CA CYS A 113 -0.60 18.05 -26.50
C CYS A 113 -1.68 17.92 -27.60
N THR A 114 -2.29 19.01 -27.98
CA THR A 114 -3.26 19.06 -29.09
C THR A 114 -2.63 18.63 -30.40
N LYS A 115 -1.41 19.15 -30.70
CA LYS A 115 -0.70 18.83 -31.94
C LYS A 115 -0.37 17.34 -32.07
N ILE A 116 0.03 16.68 -30.98
CA ILE A 116 0.40 15.25 -31.00
C ILE A 116 -0.75 14.31 -30.66
N GLY A 117 -1.94 14.84 -30.31
CA GLY A 117 -3.13 14.04 -29.99
C GLY A 117 -3.18 13.46 -28.57
N THR A 118 -2.35 13.97 -27.64
CA THR A 118 -2.38 13.56 -26.21
C THR A 118 -3.67 14.01 -25.57
N LYS A 119 -4.35 13.11 -24.83
CA LYS A 119 -5.57 13.43 -24.10
C LYS A 119 -5.29 14.32 -22.89
N ILE A 120 -6.13 15.33 -22.69
CA ILE A 120 -5.98 16.32 -21.63
C ILE A 120 -7.11 16.21 -20.60
N ILE A 121 -6.75 16.05 -19.34
CA ILE A 121 -7.61 16.27 -18.18
C ILE A 121 -7.19 17.59 -17.54
N SER A 122 -8.11 18.55 -17.43
CA SER A 122 -7.83 19.79 -16.69
C SER A 122 -8.44 19.78 -15.31
N ILE A 123 -7.71 20.37 -14.36
CA ILE A 123 -8.15 20.67 -13.00
C ILE A 123 -7.96 22.18 -12.80
N CYS A 124 -9.06 22.92 -12.94
CA CYS A 124 -9.03 24.40 -12.95
C CYS A 124 -10.28 25.01 -12.33
N GLN A 125 -10.22 26.31 -12.01
CA GLN A 125 -11.38 27.03 -11.47
C GLN A 125 -12.21 27.75 -12.55
N LYS A 126 -11.61 28.13 -13.69
CA LYS A 126 -12.31 28.89 -14.73
C LYS A 126 -12.88 27.97 -15.80
N LYS A 127 -14.21 27.89 -15.87
CA LYS A 127 -14.96 27.06 -16.83
C LYS A 127 -14.63 27.38 -18.30
N ASN A 128 -14.41 28.64 -18.64
CA ASN A 128 -14.21 29.10 -20.01
C ASN A 128 -12.75 29.47 -20.32
N SER A 129 -11.78 28.96 -19.54
CA SER A 129 -10.37 29.18 -19.82
C SER A 129 -9.87 28.42 -21.05
N THR A 130 -8.73 28.87 -21.59
CA THR A 130 -8.03 28.16 -22.69
C THR A 130 -7.82 26.69 -22.34
N LEU A 131 -7.36 26.40 -21.11
CA LEU A 131 -7.15 25.04 -20.61
C LEU A 131 -8.44 24.21 -20.60
N SER A 132 -9.52 24.79 -20.02
CA SER A 132 -10.80 24.09 -19.92
C SER A 132 -11.40 23.75 -21.30
N LYS A 133 -11.31 24.66 -22.26
CA LYS A 133 -11.82 24.47 -23.62
C LYS A 133 -11.04 23.43 -24.43
N ALA A 134 -9.74 23.34 -24.21
CA ALA A 134 -8.87 22.40 -24.91
C ALA A 134 -8.88 20.98 -24.30
N SER A 135 -9.50 20.79 -23.13
CA SER A 135 -9.47 19.53 -22.41
C SER A 135 -10.51 18.54 -22.90
N ASP A 136 -10.12 17.26 -23.02
CA ASP A 136 -11.07 16.15 -23.24
C ASP A 136 -12.00 15.95 -22.03
N VAL A 137 -11.47 16.20 -20.84
CA VAL A 137 -12.24 16.18 -19.59
C VAL A 137 -11.82 17.35 -18.70
N ASN A 138 -12.78 18.14 -18.25
CA ASN A 138 -12.55 19.23 -17.32
C ASN A 138 -13.16 18.92 -15.95
N ILE A 139 -12.31 18.82 -14.92
CA ILE A 139 -12.72 18.78 -13.52
C ILE A 139 -12.71 20.22 -13.00
N LEU A 140 -13.89 20.81 -12.95
CA LEU A 140 -14.04 22.18 -12.48
C LEU A 140 -14.02 22.23 -10.96
N VAL A 141 -13.03 22.91 -10.39
CA VAL A 141 -12.95 23.22 -8.96
C VAL A 141 -13.66 24.54 -8.70
N PRO A 142 -14.66 24.60 -7.84
CA PRO A 142 -15.39 25.82 -7.59
C PRO A 142 -14.49 26.94 -7.05
N ALA A 143 -14.66 28.15 -7.55
CA ALA A 143 -14.01 29.32 -7.02
C ALA A 143 -14.37 29.50 -5.54
N SER A 144 -13.38 29.68 -4.70
CA SER A 144 -13.51 29.88 -3.26
C SER A 144 -12.60 31.00 -2.81
N LYS A 145 -12.99 31.65 -1.71
CA LYS A 145 -12.16 32.68 -1.09
C LYS A 145 -10.87 32.05 -0.58
N GLU A 146 -9.74 32.66 -0.85
CA GLU A 146 -8.47 32.29 -0.22
C GLU A 146 -8.48 32.68 1.27
N ALA A 147 -7.82 31.90 2.10
CA ALA A 147 -7.88 32.06 3.56
C ALA A 147 -6.99 33.18 4.10
N GLY A 148 -6.36 33.94 3.24
CA GLY A 148 -5.52 35.07 3.59
C GLY A 148 -5.67 36.21 2.57
N LEU A 149 -4.56 36.70 2.07
CA LEU A 149 -4.58 37.62 0.92
C LEU A 149 -5.14 36.88 -0.31
N PRO A 150 -5.95 37.56 -1.15
CA PRO A 150 -6.57 36.95 -2.33
C PRO A 150 -5.58 36.32 -3.32
N LEU A 151 -4.33 36.78 -3.29
CA LEU A 151 -3.24 36.27 -4.15
C LEU A 151 -2.44 35.10 -3.53
N LEU A 152 -2.67 34.80 -2.25
CA LEU A 152 -1.99 33.71 -1.55
C LEU A 152 -2.78 32.42 -1.72
N PRO A 153 -2.33 31.47 -2.56
CA PRO A 153 -3.05 30.21 -2.77
C PRO A 153 -3.07 29.36 -1.49
N THR A 154 -4.25 29.14 -0.95
CA THR A 154 -4.53 28.35 0.26
C THR A 154 -5.70 27.41 -0.02
N THR A 155 -6.94 27.91 -0.01
CA THR A 155 -8.17 27.16 -0.27
C THR A 155 -8.17 26.53 -1.66
N SER A 156 -7.66 27.22 -2.67
CA SER A 156 -7.54 26.68 -4.04
C SER A 156 -6.60 25.48 -4.09
N THR A 157 -5.42 25.56 -3.45
CA THR A 157 -4.46 24.45 -3.43
C THR A 157 -4.93 23.28 -2.59
N THR A 158 -5.58 23.53 -1.46
CA THR A 158 -6.23 22.48 -0.64
C THR A 158 -7.32 21.76 -1.43
N SER A 159 -8.12 22.48 -2.24
CA SER A 159 -9.13 21.91 -3.11
C SER A 159 -8.51 21.05 -4.24
N PHE A 160 -7.42 21.52 -4.85
CA PHE A 160 -6.68 20.72 -5.85
C PHE A 160 -6.09 19.45 -5.26
N LEU A 161 -5.55 19.53 -4.05
CA LEU A 161 -5.04 18.36 -3.35
C LEU A 161 -6.15 17.34 -3.08
N ALA A 162 -7.28 17.80 -2.53
CA ALA A 162 -8.39 16.92 -2.18
C ALA A 162 -9.00 16.20 -3.40
N ILE A 163 -9.17 16.89 -4.54
CA ILE A 163 -9.69 16.26 -5.76
C ILE A 163 -8.70 15.27 -6.36
N SER A 164 -7.40 15.53 -6.23
CA SER A 164 -6.34 14.62 -6.66
C SER A 164 -6.33 13.33 -5.84
N ASP A 165 -6.50 13.44 -4.53
CA ASP A 165 -6.60 12.29 -3.63
C ASP A 165 -7.86 11.47 -3.90
N ALA A 166 -8.99 12.16 -4.16
CA ALA A 166 -10.23 11.48 -4.57
C ALA A 166 -10.05 10.69 -5.87
N LEU A 167 -9.33 11.27 -6.86
CA LEU A 167 -9.03 10.60 -8.12
C LEU A 167 -8.15 9.36 -7.90
N ALA A 168 -7.11 9.48 -7.08
CA ALA A 168 -6.23 8.36 -6.74
C ALA A 168 -6.99 7.22 -6.04
N VAL A 169 -7.84 7.54 -5.06
CA VAL A 169 -8.65 6.55 -4.34
C VAL A 169 -9.68 5.88 -5.26
N ALA A 170 -10.31 6.62 -6.16
CA ALA A 170 -11.23 6.05 -7.14
C ALA A 170 -10.55 5.04 -8.07
N LEU A 171 -9.35 5.36 -8.55
CA LEU A 171 -8.54 4.49 -9.40
C LEU A 171 -8.04 3.25 -8.63
N LEU A 172 -7.60 3.42 -7.38
CA LEU A 172 -7.19 2.33 -6.50
C LEU A 172 -8.33 1.31 -6.32
N ASN A 173 -9.54 1.78 -6.04
CA ASN A 173 -10.71 0.91 -5.86
C ASN A 173 -11.06 0.14 -7.15
N LYS A 174 -10.97 0.77 -8.32
CA LYS A 174 -11.24 0.11 -9.61
C LYS A 174 -10.20 -0.92 -9.99
N LYS A 175 -8.94 -0.69 -9.68
CA LYS A 175 -7.84 -1.63 -9.95
C LYS A 175 -7.80 -2.83 -9.01
N LYS A 176 -8.65 -2.91 -7.99
CA LYS A 176 -8.60 -3.94 -6.93
C LYS A 176 -7.19 -4.05 -6.31
N PHE A 177 -6.53 -2.92 -6.18
CA PHE A 177 -5.17 -2.81 -5.66
C PHE A 177 -5.13 -3.32 -4.21
N SER A 178 -4.28 -4.31 -3.96
CA SER A 178 -4.19 -4.98 -2.66
C SER A 178 -3.12 -4.34 -1.75
N LEU A 179 -3.20 -4.64 -0.46
CA LEU A 179 -2.11 -4.29 0.48
C LEU A 179 -0.78 -4.95 0.10
N TYR A 180 -0.82 -6.09 -0.59
CA TYR A 180 0.37 -6.76 -1.10
C TYR A 180 1.03 -5.94 -2.22
N ASP A 181 0.24 -5.39 -3.15
CA ASP A 181 0.75 -4.51 -4.20
C ASP A 181 1.36 -3.24 -3.62
N PHE A 182 0.77 -2.70 -2.55
CA PHE A 182 1.28 -1.54 -1.84
C PHE A 182 2.63 -1.83 -1.18
N LYS A 183 2.79 -2.99 -0.53
CA LYS A 183 4.03 -3.46 0.05
C LYS A 183 5.18 -3.52 -0.96
N LEU A 184 4.92 -4.10 -2.15
CA LEU A 184 5.93 -4.22 -3.20
C LEU A 184 6.54 -2.87 -3.62
N ARG A 185 5.83 -1.76 -3.37
CA ARG A 185 6.28 -0.40 -3.74
C ARG A 185 6.82 0.40 -2.57
N HIS A 186 6.61 -0.08 -1.34
CA HIS A 186 7.06 0.58 -0.11
C HIS A 186 7.84 -0.41 0.75
N GLN A 187 8.89 -1.02 0.16
CA GLN A 187 9.69 -2.08 0.80
C GLN A 187 10.46 -1.58 2.02
N GLU A 188 10.81 -0.29 2.03
CA GLU A 188 11.54 0.36 3.12
C GLU A 188 10.63 1.31 3.90
N GLY A 189 10.92 1.49 5.19
CA GLY A 189 10.17 2.37 6.08
C GLY A 189 9.11 1.68 6.94
N SER A 190 8.44 2.45 7.79
CA SER A 190 7.45 1.96 8.77
C SER A 190 6.27 1.22 8.12
N ILE A 191 5.84 1.67 6.96
CA ILE A 191 4.71 1.07 6.22
C ILE A 191 5.08 -0.31 5.68
N GLY A 192 6.28 -0.48 5.12
CA GLY A 192 6.77 -1.78 4.63
C GLY A 192 6.84 -2.82 5.75
N LYS A 193 7.32 -2.43 6.93
CA LYS A 193 7.37 -3.28 8.12
C LYS A 193 5.97 -3.71 8.58
N LEU A 194 4.98 -2.80 8.60
CA LEU A 194 3.59 -3.12 8.95
C LEU A 194 2.93 -4.11 7.98
N LEU A 195 3.35 -4.12 6.73
CA LEU A 195 2.85 -5.00 5.67
C LEU A 195 3.69 -6.26 5.45
N THR A 196 4.56 -6.61 6.39
CA THR A 196 5.34 -7.86 6.35
C THR A 196 4.44 -9.05 6.69
N TYR A 197 4.47 -10.10 5.86
CA TYR A 197 3.67 -11.30 6.03
C TYR A 197 4.49 -12.46 6.62
N ALA A 198 3.79 -13.47 7.12
CA ALA A 198 4.42 -14.68 7.66
C ALA A 198 5.36 -15.34 6.65
N GLU A 199 5.01 -15.35 5.37
CA GLU A 199 5.83 -15.93 4.29
C GLU A 199 7.17 -15.23 4.07
N ASP A 200 7.29 -13.95 4.43
CA ASP A 200 8.53 -13.19 4.27
C ASP A 200 9.58 -13.56 5.33
N LEU A 201 9.11 -13.96 6.52
CA LEU A 201 9.94 -14.19 7.70
C LEU A 201 10.04 -15.66 8.09
N MET A 202 9.17 -16.53 7.55
CA MET A 202 9.18 -17.94 7.89
C MET A 202 10.41 -18.68 7.34
N ILE A 203 10.85 -19.67 8.03
CA ILE A 203 11.83 -20.65 7.55
C ILE A 203 11.09 -21.60 6.60
N LYS A 204 11.43 -21.56 5.28
CA LYS A 204 10.79 -22.34 4.21
C LYS A 204 11.57 -23.61 3.84
N ASN A 205 12.89 -23.64 4.09
CA ASN A 205 13.77 -24.72 3.67
C ASN A 205 13.40 -26.03 4.41
N LYS A 206 12.90 -27.01 3.66
CA LYS A 206 12.47 -28.31 4.21
C LYS A 206 13.56 -29.00 5.04
N ASN A 207 14.83 -28.87 4.67
CA ASN A 207 15.96 -29.44 5.42
C ASN A 207 16.22 -28.76 6.77
N LYS A 208 15.68 -27.53 6.95
CA LYS A 208 15.74 -26.79 8.20
C LYS A 208 14.46 -26.89 9.03
N LEU A 209 13.41 -27.51 8.48
CA LEU A 209 12.17 -27.73 9.22
C LEU A 209 12.24 -29.02 10.04
N PRO A 210 11.86 -28.99 11.31
CA PRO A 210 11.91 -30.13 12.22
C PRO A 210 10.72 -31.08 12.01
N LEU A 211 10.60 -31.63 10.80
CA LEU A 211 9.50 -32.50 10.39
C LEU A 211 9.78 -33.96 10.78
N ILE A 212 8.78 -34.63 11.31
CA ILE A 212 8.86 -36.07 11.63
C ILE A 212 7.51 -36.75 11.43
N ASN A 213 7.52 -38.05 11.09
CA ASN A 213 6.30 -38.83 11.09
C ASN A 213 5.86 -39.15 12.54
N GLU A 214 4.56 -38.95 12.83
CA GLU A 214 3.97 -39.12 14.17
C GLU A 214 4.15 -40.49 14.79
N ASN A 215 4.34 -41.55 13.95
CA ASN A 215 4.55 -42.92 14.40
C ASN A 215 6.02 -43.22 14.74
N ASN A 216 6.96 -42.35 14.44
CA ASN A 216 8.36 -42.52 14.82
C ASN A 216 8.58 -42.46 16.34
N LYS A 217 9.65 -43.09 16.82
CA LYS A 217 10.09 -42.98 18.20
C LYS A 217 10.47 -41.51 18.52
N LEU A 218 10.13 -41.03 19.69
CA LEU A 218 10.43 -39.69 20.17
C LEU A 218 11.95 -39.40 20.19
N SER A 219 12.77 -40.41 20.49
CA SER A 219 14.24 -40.30 20.45
C SER A 219 14.78 -39.89 19.08
N LYS A 220 14.16 -40.35 17.98
CA LYS A 220 14.46 -39.86 16.63
C LYS A 220 14.01 -38.41 16.43
N GLY A 221 12.85 -38.05 16.99
CA GLY A 221 12.34 -36.67 16.96
C GLY A 221 13.26 -35.69 17.65
N ILE A 222 13.76 -36.03 18.82
CA ILE A 222 14.72 -35.20 19.57
C ILE A 222 16.00 -34.95 18.74
N LYS A 223 16.52 -35.95 18.03
CA LYS A 223 17.67 -35.76 17.12
C LYS A 223 17.36 -34.75 16.01
N VAL A 224 16.17 -34.83 15.41
CA VAL A 224 15.71 -33.88 14.38
C VAL A 224 15.56 -32.46 14.94
N MET A 225 14.95 -32.33 16.12
CA MET A 225 14.78 -31.05 16.81
C MET A 225 16.14 -30.38 17.10
N ASN A 226 17.11 -31.14 17.62
CA ASN A 226 18.46 -30.65 17.91
C ASN A 226 19.20 -30.24 16.63
N LYS A 227 19.07 -30.99 15.55
CA LYS A 227 19.68 -30.65 14.26
C LYS A 227 19.12 -29.34 13.70
N CYS A 228 17.81 -29.12 13.80
CA CYS A 228 17.17 -27.91 13.28
C CYS A 228 17.32 -26.68 14.20
N LYS A 229 17.68 -26.86 15.48
CA LYS A 229 17.87 -25.79 16.49
C LYS A 229 16.67 -24.87 16.66
N LEU A 230 15.47 -25.38 16.42
CA LEU A 230 14.23 -24.59 16.51
C LEU A 230 13.44 -24.85 17.80
N GLY A 231 13.88 -25.75 18.68
CA GLY A 231 13.18 -26.07 19.93
C GLY A 231 11.71 -26.48 19.75
N THR A 232 11.39 -27.01 18.60
CA THR A 232 10.02 -27.46 18.23
C THR A 232 10.14 -28.60 17.25
N LEU A 233 9.26 -29.60 17.35
CA LEU A 233 9.13 -30.71 16.42
C LEU A 233 7.73 -30.65 15.80
N ILE A 234 7.62 -30.85 14.51
CA ILE A 234 6.38 -30.83 13.75
C ILE A 234 6.04 -32.25 13.34
N ALA A 235 4.95 -32.78 13.88
CA ALA A 235 4.49 -34.13 13.59
C ALA A 235 3.60 -34.14 12.34
N LEU A 236 3.87 -35.10 11.45
CA LEU A 236 3.11 -35.33 10.23
C LEU A 236 2.58 -36.74 10.21
N ASN A 237 1.41 -36.98 9.61
CA ASN A 237 0.92 -38.32 9.32
C ASN A 237 1.65 -38.95 8.13
N SER A 238 1.27 -40.17 7.77
CA SER A 238 1.83 -40.93 6.63
C SER A 238 1.64 -40.23 5.27
N THR A 239 0.63 -39.39 5.15
CA THR A 239 0.33 -38.58 3.92
C THR A 239 0.96 -37.21 3.92
N GLY A 240 1.79 -36.86 4.95
CA GLY A 240 2.52 -35.62 5.02
C GLY A 240 1.70 -34.41 5.53
N HIS A 241 0.55 -34.65 6.15
CA HIS A 241 -0.26 -33.60 6.75
C HIS A 241 0.09 -33.40 8.22
N LEU A 242 -0.04 -32.16 8.68
CA LEU A 242 0.20 -31.75 10.06
C LEU A 242 -0.78 -32.42 11.03
N THR A 243 -0.25 -33.06 12.06
CA THR A 243 -1.05 -33.70 13.13
C THR A 243 -0.79 -33.13 14.50
N GLY A 244 0.41 -32.61 14.76
CA GLY A 244 0.74 -32.07 16.06
C GLY A 244 2.10 -31.38 16.11
N VAL A 245 2.44 -30.86 17.30
CA VAL A 245 3.74 -30.26 17.61
C VAL A 245 4.22 -30.73 18.97
N ILE A 246 5.55 -30.77 19.15
CA ILE A 246 6.20 -30.96 20.45
C ILE A 246 7.19 -29.83 20.64
N SER A 247 7.14 -29.15 21.77
CA SER A 247 8.11 -28.14 22.16
C SER A 247 9.18 -28.71 23.12
N ASP A 248 10.28 -27.97 23.30
CA ASP A 248 11.30 -28.30 24.35
C ASP A 248 10.64 -28.39 25.75
N GLY A 249 9.63 -27.55 26.00
CA GLY A 249 8.88 -27.57 27.23
C GLY A 249 8.10 -28.87 27.43
N ASP A 250 7.54 -29.45 26.35
CA ASP A 250 6.83 -30.73 26.42
C ASP A 250 7.79 -31.88 26.74
N ILE A 251 8.96 -31.89 26.10
CA ILE A 251 10.01 -32.88 26.36
C ILE A 251 10.50 -32.80 27.81
N ARG A 252 10.73 -31.59 28.31
CA ARG A 252 11.15 -31.35 29.70
C ARG A 252 10.09 -31.82 30.69
N ARG A 253 8.82 -31.56 30.44
CA ARG A 253 7.73 -32.07 31.30
C ARG A 253 7.60 -33.58 31.27
N ALA A 254 7.95 -34.19 30.16
CA ALA A 254 7.91 -35.64 29.98
C ALA A 254 9.20 -36.38 30.46
N SER A 255 10.20 -35.67 31.02
CA SER A 255 11.51 -36.24 31.40
C SER A 255 11.45 -37.43 32.38
N LYS A 256 10.37 -37.52 33.17
CA LYS A 256 10.09 -38.65 34.08
C LYS A 256 9.58 -39.93 33.39
N LYS A 257 9.24 -39.86 32.08
CA LYS A 257 8.75 -40.99 31.28
C LYS A 257 9.92 -41.62 30.53
N ASP A 258 9.78 -42.90 30.14
CA ASP A 258 10.74 -43.57 29.26
C ASP A 258 10.63 -43.01 27.81
N LEU A 259 11.38 -41.93 27.56
CA LEU A 259 11.39 -41.22 26.28
C LEU A 259 11.89 -42.08 25.10
N LYS A 260 12.59 -43.23 25.39
CA LYS A 260 13.15 -44.08 24.35
C LYS A 260 12.04 -44.88 23.60
N ASN A 261 10.98 -45.27 24.30
CA ASN A 261 9.94 -46.14 23.78
C ASN A 261 8.64 -45.37 23.37
N ILE A 262 8.49 -44.12 23.72
CA ILE A 262 7.34 -43.30 23.40
C ILE A 262 7.39 -42.91 21.89
N LYS A 263 6.25 -42.93 21.22
CA LYS A 263 6.08 -42.36 19.86
C LYS A 263 5.77 -40.88 19.92
N VAL A 264 6.08 -40.17 18.84
CA VAL A 264 5.81 -38.71 18.71
C VAL A 264 4.33 -38.41 18.96
N LYS A 265 3.41 -39.20 18.43
CA LYS A 265 1.95 -39.04 18.59
C LYS A 265 1.47 -39.13 20.05
N ASP A 266 2.23 -39.80 20.92
CA ASP A 266 1.85 -40.02 22.33
C ASP A 266 2.19 -38.80 23.21
N LEU A 267 3.06 -37.87 22.71
CA LEU A 267 3.47 -36.67 23.44
C LEU A 267 3.04 -35.36 22.77
N MET A 268 2.73 -35.41 21.47
CA MET A 268 2.43 -34.18 20.72
C MET A 268 1.16 -33.48 21.19
N THR A 269 1.18 -32.16 21.15
CA THR A 269 -0.05 -31.33 21.20
C THR A 269 -0.72 -31.44 19.85
N LYS A 270 -1.92 -32.01 19.83
CA LYS A 270 -2.75 -32.16 18.63
C LYS A 270 -3.35 -30.81 18.21
N ASN A 271 -3.69 -30.68 16.91
CA ASN A 271 -4.30 -29.48 16.34
C ASN A 271 -3.56 -28.19 16.71
N PRO A 272 -2.28 -28.08 16.37
CA PRO A 272 -1.49 -26.89 16.72
C PRO A 272 -2.05 -25.67 16.03
N ILE A 273 -1.82 -24.50 16.64
CA ILE A 273 -2.20 -23.22 16.06
C ILE A 273 -1.38 -22.98 14.80
N THR A 274 -2.05 -22.71 13.70
CA THR A 274 -1.42 -22.40 12.42
C THR A 274 -1.88 -21.05 11.89
N VAL A 275 -1.08 -20.46 11.00
CA VAL A 275 -1.41 -19.24 10.28
C VAL A 275 -1.20 -19.44 8.78
N GLY A 276 -1.95 -18.73 7.96
CA GLY A 276 -1.70 -18.71 6.52
C GLY A 276 -0.46 -17.90 6.16
N GLN A 277 0.14 -18.18 5.00
CA GLN A 277 1.31 -17.46 4.49
C GLN A 277 1.08 -15.94 4.39
N ASN A 278 -0.14 -15.52 4.04
CA ASN A 278 -0.56 -14.13 3.89
C ASN A 278 -1.02 -13.48 5.22
N THR A 279 -0.69 -14.08 6.38
CA THR A 279 -0.97 -13.47 7.68
C THR A 279 0.08 -12.42 8.00
N LEU A 280 -0.33 -11.21 8.39
CA LEU A 280 0.60 -10.15 8.78
C LEU A 280 1.48 -10.59 9.97
N ALA A 281 2.75 -10.26 9.92
CA ALA A 281 3.71 -10.58 10.99
C ALA A 281 3.31 -9.97 12.35
N THR A 282 2.69 -8.78 12.34
CA THR A 282 2.11 -8.16 13.54
C THR A 282 0.99 -9.01 14.15
N LYS A 283 0.12 -9.61 13.32
CA LYS A 283 -0.91 -10.54 13.78
C LYS A 283 -0.31 -11.84 14.31
N CYS A 284 0.77 -12.34 13.68
CA CYS A 284 1.50 -13.50 14.17
C CYS A 284 2.09 -13.22 15.56
N LEU A 285 2.69 -12.05 15.75
CA LEU A 285 3.27 -11.62 17.03
C LEU A 285 2.19 -11.53 18.12
N ALA A 286 1.08 -10.85 17.85
CA ALA A 286 -0.04 -10.74 18.77
C ALA A 286 -0.61 -12.12 19.16
N LEU A 287 -0.72 -13.05 18.19
CA LEU A 287 -1.18 -14.41 18.45
C LEU A 287 -0.20 -15.19 19.33
N MET A 288 1.12 -15.05 19.07
CA MET A 288 2.16 -15.67 19.90
C MET A 288 2.08 -15.16 21.35
N GLN A 289 1.94 -13.85 21.55
CA GLN A 289 1.83 -13.23 22.87
C GLN A 289 0.56 -13.69 23.62
N ASN A 290 -0.59 -13.63 22.97
CA ASN A 290 -1.88 -14.03 23.57
C ASN A 290 -1.92 -15.52 23.94
N LYS A 291 -1.29 -16.37 23.14
CA LYS A 291 -1.25 -17.83 23.38
C LYS A 291 -0.01 -18.27 24.15
N LYS A 292 0.87 -17.35 24.55
CA LYS A 292 2.13 -17.62 25.27
C LYS A 292 2.98 -18.67 24.56
N ILE A 293 3.07 -18.58 23.22
CA ILE A 293 3.90 -19.43 22.36
C ILE A 293 4.91 -18.58 21.60
N THR A 294 6.04 -19.16 21.25
CA THR A 294 7.14 -18.43 20.59
C THR A 294 7.26 -18.76 19.10
N LYS A 295 6.44 -19.68 18.60
CA LYS A 295 6.48 -20.16 17.22
C LYS A 295 5.10 -20.48 16.71
N LEU A 296 4.89 -20.26 15.40
CA LEU A 296 3.70 -20.64 14.68
C LEU A 296 4.07 -21.42 13.43
N ILE A 297 3.26 -22.41 13.11
CA ILE A 297 3.37 -23.12 11.83
C ILE A 297 2.64 -22.31 10.78
N VAL A 298 3.33 -22.07 9.69
CA VAL A 298 2.72 -21.46 8.50
C VAL A 298 2.25 -22.58 7.58
N SER A 299 0.99 -22.56 7.21
CA SER A 299 0.34 -23.66 6.47
C SER A 299 -0.39 -23.17 5.23
N SER A 300 -0.55 -24.09 4.26
CA SER A 300 -1.47 -23.89 3.15
C SER A 300 -2.90 -24.18 3.63
N SER A 301 -3.79 -23.19 3.52
CA SER A 301 -5.24 -23.24 3.74
C SER A 301 -5.78 -24.07 4.92
N SER A 302 -6.97 -23.70 5.38
CA SER A 302 -7.76 -24.32 6.45
C SER A 302 -8.45 -25.62 5.95
N GLY A 303 -8.49 -26.64 6.80
CA GLY A 303 -9.23 -27.89 6.56
C GLY A 303 -8.55 -29.10 7.15
N LYS A 304 -9.12 -30.29 6.98
CA LYS A 304 -8.60 -31.56 7.54
C LYS A 304 -7.24 -32.01 6.96
N LYS A 305 -6.73 -31.38 5.89
CA LYS A 305 -5.48 -31.75 5.21
C LYS A 305 -4.49 -30.57 5.17
N ILE A 306 -3.99 -30.16 6.35
CA ILE A 306 -3.07 -29.03 6.50
C ILE A 306 -1.66 -29.43 6.08
N ARG A 307 -1.07 -28.74 5.10
CA ARG A 307 0.33 -28.89 4.71
C ARG A 307 1.18 -27.78 5.34
N VAL A 308 2.33 -28.18 5.88
CA VAL A 308 3.30 -27.23 6.45
C VAL A 308 4.08 -26.56 5.32
N LEU A 309 4.03 -25.23 5.28
CA LEU A 309 4.81 -24.40 4.37
C LEU A 309 6.10 -23.91 5.03
N GLY A 310 6.06 -23.64 6.34
CA GLY A 310 7.18 -23.14 7.09
C GLY A 310 6.88 -23.00 8.58
N ILE A 311 7.84 -22.43 9.30
CA ILE A 311 7.72 -22.06 10.70
C ILE A 311 8.20 -20.62 10.88
N ILE A 312 7.46 -19.82 11.63
CA ILE A 312 7.85 -18.46 12.02
C ILE A 312 8.03 -18.40 13.53
N SER A 313 9.09 -17.74 13.99
CA SER A 313 9.37 -17.54 15.40
C SER A 313 9.22 -16.06 15.77
N ILE A 314 9.02 -15.80 17.06
CA ILE A 314 9.03 -14.44 17.61
C ILE A 314 10.35 -13.72 17.30
N HIS A 315 11.48 -14.43 17.31
CA HIS A 315 12.80 -13.87 16.99
C HIS A 315 12.87 -13.38 15.54
N ASN A 316 12.30 -14.13 14.57
CA ASN A 316 12.26 -13.69 13.19
C ASN A 316 11.48 -12.37 13.03
N ILE A 317 10.39 -12.22 13.80
CA ILE A 317 9.56 -11.01 13.76
C ILE A 317 10.29 -9.82 14.40
N LEU A 318 10.91 -10.03 15.56
CA LEU A 318 11.63 -8.97 16.26
C LEU A 318 12.91 -8.54 15.51
N GLN A 319 13.63 -9.46 14.86
CA GLN A 319 14.76 -9.15 13.99
C GLN A 319 14.38 -8.30 12.78
N ALA A 320 13.13 -8.40 12.31
CA ALA A 320 12.56 -7.53 11.28
C ALA A 320 12.08 -6.18 11.83
N ASP A 321 12.36 -5.87 13.12
CA ASP A 321 11.95 -4.65 13.81
C ASP A 321 10.44 -4.40 13.78
N ILE A 322 9.66 -5.48 13.86
CA ILE A 322 8.19 -5.46 13.93
C ILE A 322 7.79 -5.60 15.40
N LYS A 323 7.03 -4.61 15.87
CA LYS A 323 6.56 -4.51 17.26
C LYS A 323 5.06 -4.63 17.36
#